data_dc0cfa8e8f29bbac1066a851cd05b476
#
_entry.id   dc0cfa8e8f29bbac1066a851cd05b476
#
_cell.length_a   1.000
_cell.length_b   1.000
_cell.length_c   1.000
_cell.angle_alpha   90.00
_cell.angle_beta   90.00
_cell.angle_gamma   90.00
#
_symmetry.space_group_name_H-M   'P 1'
#
loop_
_entity.id
_entity.type
_entity.pdbx_description
1 polymer ?
#
loop_
_entity_poly.entity_id
_entity_poly.type
_entity_poly.pdbx_seq_one_letter_code
_entity_poly.pdbx_strand_id
1 'polypeptide(L)'
;MEYKLWALLLLIVDRDGLRKPRPNTQGCVLDAGAHDGSTAVMLVNALRRLDLQVHALEPLARNAEVATRRARDVSNLYVYRLGLGEVDGATAHYPAEYDGRKSSIHLQIARFREQDNAGNASYLLTTIDAMFNDDTDRTLVLAHLDLEGGEAAALRGANRTLKRDRPVLTVETFPQSMAKWHREVMALLEAHDYQVFTVDEKVGWPPDGRNHVAVPREDRHLRYILDSFFAFSLRRRAP
;
A
#
# COMPACT_ATOMS: atom_id res chain seq x y z
N MET A 1 -5.44 -3.40 14.26
CA MET A 1 -4.45 -2.32 14.19
C MET A 1 -3.06 -2.94 14.02
N GLU A 2 -2.32 -2.48 13.04
CA GLU A 2 -1.07 -3.08 12.54
C GLU A 2 0.15 -2.50 13.26
N TYR A 3 0.25 -2.72 14.56
CA TYR A 3 1.28 -2.08 15.39
C TYR A 3 2.71 -2.43 14.99
N LYS A 4 2.96 -3.70 14.58
CA LYS A 4 4.32 -4.13 14.24
C LYS A 4 4.75 -3.58 12.88
N LEU A 5 3.84 -3.54 11.92
CA LEU A 5 4.08 -2.95 10.60
C LEU A 5 4.47 -1.48 10.75
N TRP A 6 3.70 -0.73 11.53
CA TRP A 6 3.97 0.69 11.77
C TRP A 6 5.25 0.92 12.57
N ALA A 7 5.51 0.10 13.58
CA ALA A 7 6.77 0.16 14.32
C ALA A 7 7.97 -0.10 13.42
N LEU A 8 7.85 -1.05 12.47
CA LEU A 8 8.89 -1.35 11.50
C LEU A 8 9.09 -0.20 10.52
N LEU A 9 8.02 0.41 10.00
CA LEU A 9 8.13 1.58 9.13
C LEU A 9 8.79 2.77 9.84
N LEU A 10 8.42 3.04 11.09
CA LEU A 10 9.08 4.07 11.90
C LEU A 10 10.58 3.78 12.09
N LEU A 11 10.95 2.52 12.32
CA LEU A 11 12.35 2.13 12.42
C LEU A 11 13.11 2.35 11.10
N ILE A 12 12.48 2.02 9.96
CA ILE A 12 13.04 2.28 8.63
C ILE A 12 13.31 3.79 8.45
N VAL A 13 12.34 4.62 8.82
CA VAL A 13 12.45 6.09 8.75
C VAL A 13 13.54 6.61 9.68
N ASP A 14 13.58 6.19 10.94
CA ASP A 14 14.55 6.63 11.94
C ASP A 14 16.00 6.22 11.59
N ARG A 15 16.17 5.19 10.78
CA ARG A 15 17.48 4.68 10.33
C ARG A 15 17.84 5.13 8.92
N ASP A 16 17.20 6.16 8.37
CA ASP A 16 17.41 6.65 7.00
C ASP A 16 17.25 5.53 5.94
N GLY A 17 16.35 4.57 6.20
CA GLY A 17 16.12 3.43 5.33
C GLY A 17 15.25 3.74 4.10
N LEU A 18 14.58 4.89 4.03
CA LEU A 18 13.89 5.30 2.83
C LEU A 18 14.86 5.88 1.82
N ARG A 19 14.70 5.49 0.55
CA ARG A 19 15.49 6.09 -0.52
C ARG A 19 15.18 7.57 -0.66
N LYS A 20 16.23 8.34 -0.96
CA LYS A 20 16.05 9.76 -1.29
C LYS A 20 15.30 9.87 -2.62
N PRO A 21 14.40 10.86 -2.75
CA PRO A 21 13.80 11.17 -4.04
C PRO A 21 14.86 11.42 -5.12
N ARG A 22 14.48 11.20 -6.38
CA ARG A 22 15.34 11.57 -7.51
C ARG A 22 15.66 13.08 -7.47
N PRO A 23 16.81 13.51 -7.98
CA PRO A 23 17.15 14.93 -8.04
C PRO A 23 16.02 15.75 -8.71
N ASN A 24 15.71 16.89 -8.13
CA ASN A 24 14.68 17.84 -8.60
C ASN A 24 13.26 17.25 -8.65
N THR A 25 12.96 16.23 -7.83
CA THR A 25 11.60 15.70 -7.71
C THR A 25 11.12 15.76 -6.27
N GLN A 26 9.80 15.87 -6.10
CA GLN A 26 9.13 15.78 -4.81
C GLN A 26 9.03 14.30 -4.38
N GLY A 27 9.51 13.97 -3.19
CA GLY A 27 9.33 12.66 -2.61
C GLY A 27 7.88 12.44 -2.19
N CYS A 28 7.33 11.28 -2.56
CA CYS A 28 5.93 10.95 -2.33
C CYS A 28 5.76 9.60 -1.64
N VAL A 29 4.71 9.52 -0.85
CA VAL A 29 4.19 8.31 -0.22
C VAL A 29 2.79 8.05 -0.75
N LEU A 30 2.49 6.82 -1.06
CA LEU A 30 1.17 6.37 -1.48
C LEU A 30 0.52 5.57 -0.36
N ASP A 31 -0.69 5.94 0.04
CA ASP A 31 -1.57 5.19 0.93
C ASP A 31 -2.81 4.76 0.13
N ALA A 32 -2.83 3.54 -0.33
CA ALA A 32 -3.88 3.01 -1.19
C ALA A 32 -4.79 2.05 -0.43
N GLY A 33 -6.09 2.36 -0.40
CA GLY A 33 -7.08 1.82 0.51
C GLY A 33 -7.15 2.63 1.80
N ALA A 34 -7.04 3.95 1.69
CA ALA A 34 -6.88 4.86 2.83
C ALA A 34 -8.08 4.89 3.80
N HIS A 35 -9.21 4.28 3.42
CA HIS A 35 -10.43 4.20 4.21
C HIS A 35 -10.84 5.59 4.75
N ASP A 36 -10.79 5.80 6.06
CA ASP A 36 -11.14 7.08 6.68
C ASP A 36 -9.99 8.10 6.73
N GLY A 37 -8.83 7.78 6.15
CA GLY A 37 -7.65 8.63 6.10
C GLY A 37 -6.81 8.66 7.38
N SER A 38 -7.10 7.82 8.37
CA SER A 38 -6.34 7.80 9.64
C SER A 38 -4.89 7.37 9.43
N THR A 39 -4.66 6.37 8.57
CA THR A 39 -3.34 5.90 8.17
C THR A 39 -2.56 7.00 7.46
N ALA A 40 -3.17 7.67 6.50
CA ALA A 40 -2.54 8.77 5.76
C ALA A 40 -2.08 9.91 6.69
N VAL A 41 -2.92 10.32 7.66
CA VAL A 41 -2.54 11.34 8.65
C VAL A 41 -1.39 10.85 9.54
N MET A 42 -1.42 9.60 9.95
CA MET A 42 -0.32 9.01 10.72
C MET A 42 0.98 9.01 9.92
N LEU A 43 0.95 8.67 8.62
CA LEU A 43 2.11 8.73 7.73
C LEU A 43 2.67 10.14 7.62
N VAL A 44 1.84 11.17 7.41
CA VAL A 44 2.30 12.58 7.39
C VAL A 44 3.04 12.92 8.69
N ASN A 45 2.46 12.57 9.84
CA ASN A 45 3.07 12.87 11.14
C ASN A 45 4.39 12.11 11.36
N ALA A 46 4.45 10.84 10.99
CA ALA A 46 5.64 10.01 11.11
C ALA A 46 6.78 10.49 10.21
N LEU A 47 6.44 10.98 9.03
CA LEU A 47 7.38 11.36 7.98
C LEU A 47 7.67 12.88 7.93
N ARG A 48 7.15 13.65 8.87
CA ARG A 48 7.21 15.13 8.89
C ARG A 48 8.61 15.73 8.76
N ARG A 49 9.66 14.97 9.08
CA ARG A 49 11.06 15.42 8.98
C ARG A 49 11.65 15.24 7.58
N LEU A 50 10.96 14.52 6.67
CA LEU A 50 11.49 14.10 5.38
C LEU A 50 10.93 14.91 4.20
N ASP A 51 10.10 15.93 4.46
CA ASP A 51 9.49 16.76 3.41
C ASP A 51 8.84 15.92 2.30
N LEU A 52 8.03 14.93 2.68
CA LEU A 52 7.32 14.05 1.76
C LEU A 52 5.85 14.46 1.62
N GLN A 53 5.29 14.25 0.42
CA GLN A 53 3.85 14.35 0.18
C GLN A 53 3.19 12.98 0.34
N VAL A 54 2.04 12.91 1.01
CA VAL A 54 1.24 11.69 1.13
C VAL A 54 0.04 11.78 0.21
N HIS A 55 -0.11 10.80 -0.67
CA HIS A 55 -1.22 10.65 -1.60
C HIS A 55 -2.09 9.49 -1.14
N ALA A 56 -3.29 9.77 -0.66
CA ALA A 56 -4.24 8.81 -0.14
C ALA A 56 -5.33 8.49 -1.17
N LEU A 57 -5.51 7.24 -1.53
CA LEU A 57 -6.52 6.79 -2.47
C LEU A 57 -7.59 5.97 -1.75
N GLU A 58 -8.84 6.37 -1.91
CA GLU A 58 -10.00 5.66 -1.37
C GLU A 58 -11.15 5.74 -2.38
N PRO A 59 -11.57 4.63 -2.98
CA PRO A 59 -12.59 4.66 -4.01
C PRO A 59 -14.01 4.87 -3.48
N LEU A 60 -14.33 4.44 -2.23
CA LEU A 60 -15.65 4.60 -1.65
C LEU A 60 -15.96 6.06 -1.33
N ALA A 61 -17.01 6.63 -1.93
CA ALA A 61 -17.37 8.03 -1.78
C ALA A 61 -17.47 8.45 -0.30
N ARG A 62 -18.15 7.65 0.52
CA ARG A 62 -18.35 7.94 1.95
C ARG A 62 -17.02 7.99 2.71
N ASN A 63 -16.14 7.03 2.48
CA ASN A 63 -14.83 6.98 3.12
C ASN A 63 -13.94 8.12 2.63
N ALA A 64 -13.88 8.36 1.32
CA ALA A 64 -13.12 9.46 0.73
C ALA A 64 -13.57 10.83 1.27
N GLU A 65 -14.87 11.04 1.51
CA GLU A 65 -15.37 12.26 2.15
C GLU A 65 -14.87 12.40 3.59
N VAL A 66 -14.84 11.31 4.36
CA VAL A 66 -14.29 11.31 5.74
C VAL A 66 -12.80 11.61 5.70
N ALA A 67 -12.06 10.92 4.83
CA ALA A 67 -10.62 11.15 4.65
C ALA A 67 -10.32 12.59 4.22
N THR A 68 -11.10 13.14 3.29
CA THR A 68 -10.95 14.56 2.85
C THR A 68 -11.20 15.54 3.99
N ARG A 69 -12.23 15.31 4.82
CA ARG A 69 -12.46 16.15 6.00
C ARG A 69 -11.31 16.07 6.99
N ARG A 70 -10.75 14.88 7.21
CA ARG A 70 -9.61 14.66 8.11
C ARG A 70 -8.33 15.30 7.58
N ALA A 71 -8.16 15.34 6.27
CA ALA A 71 -6.99 15.92 5.61
C ALA A 71 -7.03 17.47 5.54
N ARG A 72 -8.18 18.13 5.84
CA ARG A 72 -8.41 19.55 5.59
C ARG A 72 -7.31 20.47 6.13
N ASP A 73 -6.84 20.18 7.35
CA ASP A 73 -5.84 21.00 8.04
C ASP A 73 -4.46 20.29 8.14
N VAL A 74 -4.26 19.29 7.31
CA VAL A 74 -3.01 18.51 7.27
C VAL A 74 -2.25 18.87 6.00
N SER A 75 -1.17 19.61 6.16
CA SER A 75 -0.27 19.95 5.05
C SER A 75 0.36 18.69 4.46
N ASN A 76 0.64 18.68 3.17
CA ASN A 76 1.26 17.58 2.44
C ASN A 76 0.42 16.28 2.37
N LEU A 77 -0.91 16.34 2.64
CA LEU A 77 -1.84 15.23 2.46
C LEU A 77 -2.84 15.53 1.36
N TYR A 78 -2.87 14.67 0.35
CA TYR A 78 -3.75 14.76 -0.81
C TYR A 78 -4.65 13.52 -0.87
N VAL A 79 -5.96 13.71 -0.87
CA VAL A 79 -6.94 12.62 -0.92
C VAL A 79 -7.60 12.56 -2.28
N TYR A 80 -7.67 11.37 -2.85
CA TYR A 80 -8.26 11.11 -4.16
C TYR A 80 -9.35 10.04 -4.04
N ARG A 81 -10.50 10.30 -4.65
CA ARG A 81 -11.56 9.30 -4.78
C ARG A 81 -11.29 8.41 -6.00
N LEU A 82 -10.29 7.54 -5.88
CA LEU A 82 -9.82 6.64 -6.93
C LEU A 82 -9.46 5.28 -6.31
N GLY A 83 -9.59 4.22 -7.10
CA GLY A 83 -8.97 2.94 -6.80
C GLY A 83 -7.66 2.77 -7.58
N LEU A 84 -6.83 1.79 -7.20
CA LEU A 84 -5.69 1.37 -7.99
C LEU A 84 -6.02 0.14 -8.81
N GLY A 85 -5.47 0.09 -10.02
CA GLY A 85 -5.64 -1.02 -10.94
C GLY A 85 -4.47 -1.20 -11.90
N GLU A 86 -4.65 -2.10 -12.84
CA GLU A 86 -3.68 -2.39 -13.90
C GLU A 86 -3.80 -1.43 -15.09
N VAL A 87 -5.01 -0.86 -15.31
CA VAL A 87 -5.32 0.01 -16.45
C VAL A 87 -5.83 1.35 -15.94
N ASP A 88 -5.16 2.42 -16.35
CA ASP A 88 -5.54 3.79 -16.02
C ASP A 88 -6.85 4.19 -16.73
N GLY A 89 -7.71 4.93 -16.02
CA GLY A 89 -9.02 5.36 -16.53
C GLY A 89 -10.07 4.24 -16.62
N ALA A 90 -9.75 3.02 -16.21
CA ALA A 90 -10.74 1.94 -16.16
C ALA A 90 -11.78 2.19 -15.06
N THR A 91 -12.95 1.58 -15.19
CA THR A 91 -14.02 1.64 -14.19
C THR A 91 -14.17 0.29 -13.50
N ALA A 92 -14.21 0.31 -12.17
CA ALA A 92 -14.55 -0.84 -11.37
C ALA A 92 -15.91 -0.64 -10.67
N HIS A 93 -16.53 -1.73 -10.23
CA HIS A 93 -17.83 -1.72 -9.60
C HIS A 93 -17.80 -2.39 -8.24
N TYR A 94 -18.53 -1.83 -7.28
CA TYR A 94 -18.78 -2.51 -6.01
C TYR A 94 -19.90 -3.54 -6.18
N PRO A 95 -19.84 -4.68 -5.47
CA PRO A 95 -20.99 -5.57 -5.37
C PRO A 95 -22.20 -4.83 -4.79
N ALA A 96 -23.41 -5.12 -5.30
CA ALA A 96 -24.65 -4.47 -4.88
C ALA A 96 -24.95 -4.58 -3.38
N GLU A 97 -24.40 -5.59 -2.70
CA GLU A 97 -24.59 -5.85 -1.27
C GLU A 97 -23.57 -5.12 -0.38
N TYR A 98 -22.66 -4.33 -0.95
CA TYR A 98 -21.64 -3.62 -0.19
C TYR A 98 -22.20 -2.35 0.42
N ASP A 99 -22.52 -2.38 1.71
CA ASP A 99 -23.08 -1.24 2.46
C ASP A 99 -22.02 -0.33 3.12
N GLY A 100 -20.73 -0.62 2.94
CA GLY A 100 -19.62 0.15 3.51
C GLY A 100 -19.44 0.00 5.02
N ARG A 101 -20.24 -0.82 5.69
CA ARG A 101 -20.20 -0.99 7.17
C ARG A 101 -19.36 -2.18 7.61
N LYS A 102 -19.10 -3.13 6.71
CA LYS A 102 -18.27 -4.30 6.98
C LYS A 102 -16.91 -4.11 6.33
N SER A 103 -16.00 -3.50 7.06
CA SER A 103 -14.65 -3.15 6.64
C SER A 103 -13.69 -4.35 6.46
N SER A 104 -14.16 -5.56 6.58
CA SER A 104 -13.26 -6.72 6.65
C SER A 104 -13.62 -7.86 5.74
N ILE A 105 -14.56 -7.72 4.82
CA ILE A 105 -14.97 -8.81 3.97
C ILE A 105 -14.86 -8.38 2.51
N HIS A 106 -13.69 -8.71 1.94
CA HIS A 106 -13.58 -9.15 0.57
C HIS A 106 -14.30 -8.23 -0.42
N LEU A 107 -13.74 -7.03 -0.65
CA LEU A 107 -13.83 -6.49 -1.98
C LEU A 107 -13.17 -7.52 -2.89
N GLN A 108 -13.87 -8.62 -3.16
CA GLN A 108 -13.60 -9.34 -4.36
C GLN A 108 -13.74 -8.26 -5.42
N ILE A 109 -12.61 -7.77 -5.91
CA ILE A 109 -12.61 -7.09 -7.18
C ILE A 109 -13.33 -8.07 -8.07
N ALA A 110 -14.60 -7.79 -8.27
CA ALA A 110 -15.41 -8.59 -9.16
C ALA A 110 -14.62 -8.59 -10.44
N ARG A 111 -14.07 -9.75 -10.77
CA ARG A 111 -13.31 -9.97 -11.99
C ARG A 111 -14.01 -9.18 -13.04
N PHE A 112 -13.34 -8.25 -13.69
CA PHE A 112 -13.80 -7.51 -14.82
C PHE A 112 -14.80 -8.34 -15.62
N ARG A 113 -16.09 -8.19 -15.33
CA ARG A 113 -17.17 -8.64 -16.17
C ARG A 113 -17.76 -7.38 -16.74
N GLU A 114 -17.50 -7.17 -17.99
CA GLU A 114 -18.05 -6.07 -18.82
C GLU A 114 -19.59 -6.01 -18.85
N GLN A 115 -20.30 -6.77 -18.04
CA GLN A 115 -21.75 -6.89 -18.09
C GLN A 115 -22.33 -7.02 -16.68
N ASP A 116 -22.56 -5.88 -16.01
CA ASP A 116 -23.68 -5.78 -15.08
C ASP A 116 -24.05 -4.31 -14.82
N ASN A 117 -25.03 -3.84 -15.59
CA ASN A 117 -25.67 -2.54 -15.45
C ASN A 117 -26.71 -2.48 -14.30
N ALA A 118 -26.63 -3.37 -13.34
CA ALA A 118 -27.63 -3.47 -12.28
C ALA A 118 -27.11 -2.82 -10.98
N GLY A 119 -27.31 -1.50 -10.86
CA GLY A 119 -27.38 -0.83 -9.56
C GLY A 119 -26.08 -0.70 -8.74
N ASN A 120 -24.93 -1.12 -9.25
CA ASN A 120 -23.65 -1.09 -8.53
C ASN A 120 -22.99 0.28 -8.62
N ALA A 121 -22.58 0.84 -7.49
CA ALA A 121 -21.78 2.05 -7.47
C ALA A 121 -20.43 1.79 -8.16
N SER A 122 -20.07 2.63 -9.12
CA SER A 122 -18.80 2.54 -9.85
C SER A 122 -17.79 3.54 -9.33
N TYR A 123 -16.51 3.24 -9.54
CA TYR A 123 -15.40 4.14 -9.25
C TYR A 123 -14.34 4.03 -10.33
N LEU A 124 -13.57 5.12 -10.49
CA LEU A 124 -12.48 5.17 -11.44
C LEU A 124 -11.22 4.53 -10.84
N LEU A 125 -10.48 3.84 -11.70
CA LEU A 125 -9.15 3.32 -11.40
C LEU A 125 -8.08 4.25 -11.98
N THR A 126 -6.98 4.36 -11.27
CA THR A 126 -5.71 4.86 -11.79
C THR A 126 -4.63 3.80 -11.61
N THR A 127 -3.46 4.01 -12.19
CA THR A 127 -2.30 3.15 -11.97
C THR A 127 -1.21 3.91 -11.22
N ILE A 128 -0.35 3.19 -10.53
CA ILE A 128 0.85 3.80 -9.91
C ILE A 128 1.71 4.46 -10.99
N ASP A 129 1.84 3.82 -12.16
CA ASP A 129 2.60 4.37 -13.29
C ASP A 129 1.99 5.66 -13.88
N ALA A 130 0.68 5.87 -13.80
CA ALA A 130 0.05 7.13 -14.21
C ALA A 130 0.26 8.24 -13.20
N MET A 131 0.18 7.92 -11.90
CA MET A 131 0.37 8.88 -10.81
C MET A 131 1.81 9.38 -10.70
N PHE A 132 2.77 8.53 -11.02
CA PHE A 132 4.22 8.77 -10.89
C PHE A 132 4.96 8.59 -12.21
N ASN A 133 4.36 9.05 -13.33
CA ASN A 133 4.99 8.97 -14.65
C ASN A 133 6.23 9.86 -14.76
N ASP A 134 6.96 9.77 -15.87
CA ASP A 134 8.21 10.51 -16.08
C ASP A 134 7.99 12.01 -16.24
N ASP A 135 6.79 12.44 -16.62
CA ASP A 135 6.41 13.84 -16.78
C ASP A 135 6.05 14.50 -15.43
N THR A 136 5.96 13.73 -14.35
CA THR A 136 5.72 14.27 -13.01
C THR A 136 7.03 14.52 -12.28
N ASP A 137 7.14 15.69 -11.61
CA ASP A 137 8.25 16.00 -10.71
C ASP A 137 8.11 15.24 -9.37
N ARG A 138 7.79 13.93 -9.43
CA ARG A 138 7.49 13.08 -8.27
C ARG A 138 8.31 11.82 -8.28
N THR A 139 8.75 11.40 -7.09
CA THR A 139 9.38 10.11 -6.84
C THR A 139 8.60 9.36 -5.78
N LEU A 140 8.17 8.16 -6.06
CA LEU A 140 7.54 7.29 -5.07
C LEU A 140 8.63 6.65 -4.19
N VAL A 141 8.62 6.95 -2.88
CA VAL A 141 9.61 6.41 -1.93
C VAL A 141 9.03 5.31 -1.03
N LEU A 142 7.71 5.33 -0.81
CA LEU A 142 6.99 4.35 -0.01
C LEU A 142 5.57 4.19 -0.56
N ALA A 143 5.07 2.96 -0.64
CA ALA A 143 3.65 2.69 -0.87
C ALA A 143 3.10 1.70 0.14
N HIS A 144 1.94 2.04 0.70
CA HIS A 144 1.09 1.14 1.48
C HIS A 144 -0.07 0.68 0.61
N LEU A 145 -0.20 -0.63 0.42
CA LEU A 145 -1.22 -1.26 -0.43
C LEU A 145 -2.10 -2.18 0.44
N ASP A 146 -3.28 -1.70 0.78
CA ASP A 146 -4.34 -2.43 1.47
C ASP A 146 -5.63 -2.31 0.64
N LEU A 147 -5.71 -3.11 -0.42
CA LEU A 147 -6.72 -2.99 -1.48
C LEU A 147 -7.75 -4.11 -1.46
N GLU A 148 -7.75 -4.90 -0.38
CA GLU A 148 -8.71 -6.00 -0.18
C GLU A 148 -8.81 -6.96 -1.39
N GLY A 149 -7.65 -7.25 -2.04
CA GLY A 149 -7.55 -8.13 -3.21
C GLY A 149 -7.15 -7.43 -4.51
N GLY A 150 -6.90 -6.12 -4.49
CA GLY A 150 -6.45 -5.32 -5.64
C GLY A 150 -4.96 -5.23 -5.84
N GLU A 151 -4.16 -5.75 -4.93
CA GLU A 151 -2.72 -5.52 -4.85
C GLU A 151 -1.98 -6.06 -6.08
N ALA A 152 -2.39 -7.23 -6.61
CA ALA A 152 -1.79 -7.77 -7.82
C ALA A 152 -2.04 -6.85 -9.04
N ALA A 153 -3.26 -6.32 -9.19
CA ALA A 153 -3.58 -5.37 -10.25
C ALA A 153 -2.81 -4.06 -10.09
N ALA A 154 -2.73 -3.52 -8.86
CA ALA A 154 -1.95 -2.33 -8.57
C ALA A 154 -0.46 -2.51 -8.88
N LEU A 155 0.14 -3.66 -8.54
CA LEU A 155 1.53 -3.98 -8.86
C LEU A 155 1.77 -4.11 -10.38
N ARG A 156 0.83 -4.69 -11.14
CA ARG A 156 0.93 -4.72 -12.61
C ARG A 156 0.86 -3.30 -13.21
N GLY A 157 0.06 -2.41 -12.61
CA GLY A 157 -0.01 -0.99 -12.98
C GLY A 157 1.13 -0.13 -12.44
N ALA A 158 2.20 -0.73 -11.88
CA ALA A 158 3.34 -0.04 -11.26
C ALA A 158 4.70 -0.38 -11.91
N ASN A 159 4.69 -1.10 -13.02
CA ASN A 159 5.91 -1.71 -13.59
C ASN A 159 7.06 -0.71 -13.86
N ARG A 160 6.75 0.48 -14.37
CA ARG A 160 7.74 1.53 -14.63
C ARG A 160 8.23 2.16 -13.34
N THR A 161 7.30 2.55 -12.48
CA THR A 161 7.60 3.21 -11.20
C THR A 161 8.42 2.31 -10.27
N LEU A 162 8.06 1.02 -10.16
CA LEU A 162 8.81 0.06 -9.35
C LEU A 162 10.25 -0.12 -9.84
N LYS A 163 10.48 -0.11 -11.16
CA LYS A 163 11.84 -0.20 -11.74
C LYS A 163 12.64 1.08 -11.56
N ARG A 164 12.01 2.24 -11.72
CA ARG A 164 12.66 3.55 -11.68
C ARG A 164 12.93 4.04 -10.26
N ASP A 165 11.89 4.05 -9.43
CA ASP A 165 11.92 4.69 -8.11
C ASP A 165 12.34 3.73 -7.00
N ARG A 166 12.10 2.41 -7.19
CA ARG A 166 12.47 1.37 -6.21
C ARG A 166 11.95 1.67 -4.80
N PRO A 167 10.64 1.97 -4.64
CA PRO A 167 10.07 2.32 -3.32
C PRO A 167 10.12 1.15 -2.34
N VAL A 168 10.03 1.44 -1.06
CA VAL A 168 9.60 0.46 -0.05
C VAL A 168 8.11 0.21 -0.25
N LEU A 169 7.68 -1.04 -0.19
CA LEU A 169 6.27 -1.40 -0.26
C LEU A 169 5.82 -2.08 1.02
N THR A 170 4.65 -1.73 1.50
CA THR A 170 3.90 -2.55 2.45
C THR A 170 2.65 -3.07 1.76
N VAL A 171 2.39 -4.35 1.88
CA VAL A 171 1.32 -5.02 1.13
C VAL A 171 0.55 -5.94 2.06
N GLU A 172 -0.77 -5.76 2.16
CA GLU A 172 -1.62 -6.72 2.84
C GLU A 172 -2.03 -7.84 1.87
N THR A 173 -2.01 -9.08 2.34
CA THR A 173 -2.55 -10.23 1.61
C THR A 173 -3.25 -11.19 2.56
N PHE A 174 -4.02 -12.15 2.03
CA PHE A 174 -4.73 -13.13 2.82
C PHE A 174 -4.29 -14.56 2.46
N PRO A 175 -3.11 -15.02 2.94
CA PRO A 175 -2.51 -16.29 2.51
C PRO A 175 -3.38 -17.51 2.84
N GLN A 176 -4.17 -17.46 3.90
CA GLN A 176 -5.01 -18.55 4.36
C GLN A 176 -6.33 -18.66 3.57
N SER A 177 -7.00 -17.53 3.32
CA SER A 177 -8.31 -17.51 2.64
C SER A 177 -8.21 -17.28 1.13
N MET A 178 -7.13 -16.66 0.65
CA MET A 178 -6.93 -16.27 -0.75
C MET A 178 -5.53 -16.65 -1.26
N ALA A 179 -5.14 -17.91 -1.04
CA ALA A 179 -3.79 -18.39 -1.30
C ALA A 179 -3.31 -18.20 -2.76
N LYS A 180 -4.19 -18.31 -3.76
CA LYS A 180 -3.84 -18.09 -5.17
C LYS A 180 -3.40 -16.64 -5.40
N TRP A 181 -4.17 -15.70 -4.91
CA TRP A 181 -3.91 -14.29 -5.03
C TRP A 181 -2.65 -13.87 -4.23
N HIS A 182 -2.48 -14.37 -3.00
CA HIS A 182 -1.24 -14.17 -2.25
C HIS A 182 -0.01 -14.59 -3.07
N ARG A 183 -0.02 -15.81 -3.67
CA ARG A 183 1.09 -16.27 -4.51
C ARG A 183 1.34 -15.37 -5.72
N GLU A 184 0.30 -14.83 -6.33
CA GLU A 184 0.42 -13.90 -7.46
C GLU A 184 1.12 -12.61 -7.04
N VAL A 185 0.73 -12.01 -5.91
CA VAL A 185 1.39 -10.82 -5.35
C VAL A 185 2.87 -11.10 -5.06
N MET A 186 3.17 -12.23 -4.41
CA MET A 186 4.56 -12.60 -4.13
C MET A 186 5.38 -12.77 -5.40
N ALA A 187 4.85 -13.43 -6.42
CA ALA A 187 5.51 -13.63 -7.71
C ALA A 187 5.78 -12.30 -8.44
N LEU A 188 4.85 -11.33 -8.38
CA LEU A 188 5.04 -10.01 -8.94
C LEU A 188 6.15 -9.22 -8.22
N LEU A 189 6.19 -9.28 -6.90
CA LEU A 189 7.25 -8.64 -6.11
C LEU A 189 8.62 -9.26 -6.42
N GLU A 190 8.70 -10.59 -6.54
CA GLU A 190 9.92 -11.30 -6.91
C GLU A 190 10.38 -10.94 -8.34
N ALA A 191 9.46 -10.87 -9.30
CA ALA A 191 9.74 -10.48 -10.69
C ALA A 191 10.29 -9.04 -10.80
N HIS A 192 9.97 -8.17 -9.83
CA HIS A 192 10.53 -6.84 -9.69
C HIS A 192 11.80 -6.77 -8.84
N ASP A 193 12.39 -7.92 -8.49
CA ASP A 193 13.61 -8.03 -7.68
C ASP A 193 13.46 -7.39 -6.28
N TYR A 194 12.32 -7.66 -5.63
CA TYR A 194 12.07 -7.32 -4.23
C TYR A 194 12.32 -8.52 -3.31
N GLN A 195 12.85 -8.25 -2.13
CA GLN A 195 12.84 -9.19 -1.01
C GLN A 195 11.65 -8.87 -0.11
N VAL A 196 10.89 -9.92 0.24
CA VAL A 196 9.68 -9.78 1.05
C VAL A 196 9.91 -10.30 2.46
N PHE A 197 9.48 -9.53 3.45
CA PHE A 197 9.48 -9.88 4.87
C PHE A 197 8.04 -9.90 5.36
N THR A 198 7.61 -11.02 5.93
CA THR A 198 6.26 -11.13 6.49
C THR A 198 6.24 -10.61 7.92
N VAL A 199 5.33 -9.69 8.21
CA VAL A 199 5.10 -9.12 9.54
C VAL A 199 3.88 -9.81 10.16
N ASP A 200 4.12 -10.60 11.20
CA ASP A 200 3.04 -11.28 11.93
C ASP A 200 2.50 -10.37 13.05
N GLU A 201 1.32 -9.81 12.83
CA GLU A 201 0.68 -8.90 13.78
C GLU A 201 0.08 -9.61 14.99
N LYS A 202 -0.29 -10.87 14.86
CA LYS A 202 -0.86 -11.64 15.97
C LYS A 202 0.19 -12.04 16.98
N VAL A 203 -0.20 -11.95 18.25
CA VAL A 203 0.52 -12.58 19.33
C VAL A 203 -0.17 -13.93 19.58
N GLY A 204 0.51 -15.02 19.22
CA GLY A 204 -0.03 -16.37 19.38
C GLY A 204 0.07 -17.22 18.10
N TRP A 205 -0.57 -18.39 18.14
CA TRP A 205 -0.58 -19.34 17.04
C TRP A 205 -2.03 -19.58 16.56
N PRO A 206 -2.31 -19.70 15.25
CA PRO A 206 -1.37 -19.55 14.13
C PRO A 206 -1.08 -18.06 13.82
N PRO A 207 0.10 -17.75 13.22
CA PRO A 207 0.39 -16.41 12.71
C PRO A 207 -0.61 -16.04 11.62
N ASP A 208 -0.96 -14.74 11.50
CA ASP A 208 -1.89 -14.33 10.46
C ASP A 208 -1.20 -14.10 9.11
N GLY A 209 0.08 -13.74 9.12
CA GLY A 209 0.92 -13.66 7.91
C GLY A 209 0.38 -12.71 6.82
N ARG A 210 -0.46 -11.73 7.17
CA ARG A 210 -1.13 -10.88 6.19
C ARG A 210 -0.28 -9.72 5.70
N ASN A 211 0.47 -9.10 6.59
CA ASN A 211 1.25 -7.92 6.29
C ASN A 211 2.66 -8.27 5.83
N HIS A 212 3.08 -7.62 4.76
CA HIS A 212 4.39 -7.82 4.17
C HIS A 212 5.08 -6.48 3.96
N VAL A 213 6.40 -6.46 4.20
CA VAL A 213 7.27 -5.36 3.78
C VAL A 213 8.16 -5.88 2.66
N ALA A 214 8.09 -5.25 1.50
CA ALA A 214 8.90 -5.59 0.35
C ALA A 214 9.91 -4.48 0.08
N VAL A 215 11.18 -4.86 -0.07
CA VAL A 215 12.29 -3.94 -0.25
C VAL A 215 13.14 -4.36 -1.44
N PRO A 216 13.70 -3.41 -2.20
CA PRO A 216 14.59 -3.72 -3.31
C PRO A 216 15.78 -4.58 -2.86
N ARG A 217 16.09 -5.66 -3.58
CA ARG A 217 17.16 -6.59 -3.19
C ARG A 217 18.55 -5.94 -3.19
N GLU A 218 18.76 -4.93 -4.00
CA GLU A 218 20.02 -4.17 -4.06
C GLU A 218 20.22 -3.24 -2.85
N ASP A 219 19.15 -2.92 -2.08
CA ASP A 219 19.24 -2.04 -0.92
C ASP A 219 19.76 -2.77 0.31
N ARG A 220 21.09 -2.85 0.44
CA ARG A 220 21.75 -3.57 1.53
C ARG A 220 21.50 -2.92 2.89
N HIS A 221 21.40 -1.59 2.95
CA HIS A 221 21.18 -0.87 4.20
C HIS A 221 19.79 -1.18 4.77
N LEU A 222 18.76 -1.07 3.94
CA LEU A 222 17.40 -1.34 4.32
C LEU A 222 17.21 -2.82 4.74
N ARG A 223 17.82 -3.75 4.00
CA ARG A 223 17.82 -5.16 4.37
C ARG A 223 18.47 -5.40 5.73
N TYR A 224 19.60 -4.78 6.02
CA TYR A 224 20.25 -4.88 7.33
C TYR A 224 19.34 -4.40 8.47
N ILE A 225 18.60 -3.29 8.27
CA ILE A 225 17.63 -2.79 9.25
C ILE A 225 16.56 -3.85 9.51
N LEU A 226 16.01 -4.44 8.45
CA LEU A 226 14.95 -5.44 8.54
C LEU A 226 15.45 -6.73 9.19
N ASP A 227 16.59 -7.26 8.77
CA ASP A 227 17.19 -8.46 9.35
C ASP A 227 17.45 -8.28 10.85
N SER A 228 17.91 -7.10 11.27
CA SER A 228 18.11 -6.75 12.68
C SER A 228 16.78 -6.75 13.46
N PHE A 229 15.72 -6.20 12.89
CA PHE A 229 14.40 -6.18 13.52
C PHE A 229 13.84 -7.59 13.68
N PHE A 230 13.88 -8.40 12.63
CA PHE A 230 13.35 -9.77 12.67
C PHE A 230 14.19 -10.69 13.56
N ALA A 231 15.52 -10.56 13.55
CA ALA A 231 16.39 -11.30 14.45
C ALA A 231 16.09 -11.01 15.94
N PHE A 232 15.81 -9.75 16.28
CA PHE A 232 15.41 -9.36 17.63
C PHE A 232 14.02 -9.93 18.01
N SER A 233 13.08 -9.90 17.09
CA SER A 233 11.72 -10.43 17.30
C SER A 233 11.72 -11.94 17.52
N LEU A 234 12.58 -12.68 16.82
CA LEU A 234 12.75 -14.14 16.98
C LEU A 234 13.41 -14.50 18.31
N ARG A 235 14.39 -13.71 18.78
CA ARG A 235 15.08 -13.97 20.07
C ARG A 235 14.15 -13.81 21.28
N ARG A 236 13.10 -13.01 21.19
CA ARG A 236 12.10 -12.86 22.26
C ARG A 236 11.10 -14.03 22.33
N ARG A 237 11.10 -14.94 21.33
CA ARG A 237 10.21 -16.12 21.29
C ARG A 237 10.85 -17.39 21.84
N ALA A 238 12.10 -17.37 22.27
CA ALA A 238 12.69 -18.47 23.01
C ALA A 238 12.11 -18.49 24.44
N PRO A 239 11.59 -19.63 24.93
CA PRO A 239 10.99 -19.75 26.26
C PRO A 239 12.01 -19.47 27.36
#